data_a2c18a603e20a0bb67db358bb759feec
#
_entry.id   a2c18a603e20a0bb67db358bb759feec
#
_cell.length_a   1.000
_cell.length_b   1.000
_cell.length_c   1.000
_cell.angle_alpha   90.00
_cell.angle_beta   90.00
_cell.angle_gamma   90.00
#
_symmetry.space_group_name_H-M   'P 1'
#
loop_
_entity.id
_entity.type
_entity.pdbx_description
1 polymer ?
#
loop_
_entity_poly.entity_id
_entity_poly.type
_entity_poly.pdbx_seq_one_letter_code
_entity_poly.pdbx_strand_id
1 'polypeptide(L)'
;GIVFLYTFCNNVPAASLNYYLLNNIGITYTFIYFISVLYPLFLAFGLPLWKRLIGRVGWLKTFAISELTLFPTYVMYSFVTKNNYLWLWFTLRLMQHFFGIGAGVSNANMLYINLPKEDQTNYSAFHTLATNVAAFLGMMAGTGFIAAFPDLALRLLGTEFTNVQVLLWVQAAGSLLLPLFIFKFLPHITPDEE
;
A
#
# COMPACT_ATOMS: atom_id res chain seq x y z
N GLY A 1 12.55 -8.78 5.82
CA GLY A 1 11.38 -9.60 5.49
C GLY A 1 10.11 -8.76 5.32
N ILE A 2 9.64 -8.04 6.37
CA ILE A 2 8.36 -7.29 6.37
C ILE A 2 8.30 -6.27 5.24
N VAL A 3 9.30 -5.41 5.11
CA VAL A 3 9.35 -4.36 4.07
C VAL A 3 9.37 -4.97 2.66
N PHE A 4 10.06 -6.08 2.46
CA PHE A 4 10.07 -6.79 1.19
C PHE A 4 8.66 -7.28 0.81
N LEU A 5 7.97 -7.98 1.72
CA LEU A 5 6.61 -8.48 1.48
C LEU A 5 5.61 -7.34 1.27
N TYR A 6 5.72 -6.29 2.05
CA TYR A 6 4.92 -5.07 1.89
C TYR A 6 5.09 -4.48 0.49
N THR A 7 6.35 -4.26 0.08
CA THR A 7 6.66 -3.69 -1.24
C THR A 7 6.19 -4.60 -2.36
N PHE A 8 6.39 -5.91 -2.23
CA PHE A 8 5.90 -6.90 -3.20
C PHE A 8 4.38 -6.80 -3.35
N CYS A 9 3.61 -6.95 -2.26
CA CYS A 9 2.14 -6.94 -2.32
C CYS A 9 1.57 -5.63 -2.89
N ASN A 10 2.15 -4.49 -2.53
CA ASN A 10 1.71 -3.19 -3.05
C ASN A 10 2.00 -3.02 -4.55
N ASN A 11 3.03 -3.67 -5.08
CA ASN A 11 3.39 -3.56 -6.49
C ASN A 11 2.72 -4.61 -7.39
N VAL A 12 2.05 -5.62 -6.83
CA VAL A 12 1.32 -6.62 -7.63
C VAL A 12 0.26 -5.95 -8.55
N PRO A 13 -0.64 -5.07 -8.10
CA PRO A 13 -1.58 -4.40 -8.99
C PRO A 13 -1.00 -3.18 -9.71
N ALA A 14 0.16 -2.65 -9.33
CA ALA A 14 0.62 -1.31 -9.71
C ALA A 14 0.74 -1.10 -11.23
N ALA A 15 1.27 -2.09 -11.96
CA ALA A 15 1.47 -1.96 -13.41
C ALA A 15 0.14 -1.90 -14.20
N SER A 16 -0.86 -2.65 -13.76
CA SER A 16 -2.14 -2.79 -14.47
C SER A 16 -3.23 -1.86 -13.96
N LEU A 17 -3.12 -1.38 -12.72
CA LEU A 17 -4.16 -0.55 -12.10
C LEU A 17 -4.39 0.76 -12.85
N ASN A 18 -3.32 1.46 -13.23
CA ASN A 18 -3.47 2.71 -13.99
C ASN A 18 -4.12 2.49 -15.35
N TYR A 19 -3.74 1.41 -16.05
CA TYR A 19 -4.38 1.04 -17.31
C TYR A 19 -5.88 0.77 -17.11
N TYR A 20 -6.22 0.01 -16.08
CA TYR A 20 -7.61 -0.31 -15.73
C TYR A 20 -8.43 0.95 -15.41
N LEU A 21 -7.91 1.86 -14.61
CA LEU A 21 -8.59 3.11 -14.24
C LEU A 21 -8.84 4.00 -15.47
N LEU A 22 -7.87 4.10 -16.36
CA LEU A 22 -7.97 4.94 -17.56
C LEU A 22 -8.87 4.34 -18.65
N ASN A 23 -8.66 3.07 -18.97
CA ASN A 23 -9.29 2.44 -20.14
C ASN A 23 -10.59 1.70 -19.80
N ASN A 24 -10.67 1.06 -18.62
CA ASN A 24 -11.84 0.29 -18.23
C ASN A 24 -12.84 1.13 -17.42
N ILE A 25 -12.36 1.96 -16.50
CA ILE A 25 -13.23 2.84 -15.69
C ILE A 25 -13.51 4.16 -16.41
N GLY A 26 -12.54 4.69 -17.16
CA GLY A 26 -12.67 5.94 -17.90
C GLY A 26 -12.31 7.18 -17.08
N ILE A 27 -11.48 7.02 -16.03
CA ILE A 27 -10.93 8.14 -15.26
C ILE A 27 -9.91 8.87 -16.13
N THR A 28 -9.95 10.19 -16.15
CA THR A 28 -8.99 10.98 -16.91
C THR A 28 -7.67 11.17 -16.15
N TYR A 29 -6.56 11.31 -16.86
CA TYR A 29 -5.27 11.68 -16.27
C TYR A 29 -5.37 12.95 -15.44
N THR A 30 -6.09 13.97 -15.94
CA THR A 30 -6.30 15.23 -15.23
C THR A 30 -6.92 15.01 -13.85
N PHE A 31 -7.91 14.12 -13.76
CA PHE A 31 -8.57 13.81 -12.47
C PHE A 31 -7.64 13.07 -11.52
N ILE A 32 -6.86 12.10 -12.01
CA ILE A 32 -5.86 11.37 -11.22
C ILE A 32 -4.81 12.34 -10.66
N TYR A 33 -4.26 13.23 -11.50
CA TYR A 33 -3.26 14.21 -11.08
C TYR A 33 -3.83 15.27 -10.12
N PHE A 34 -5.05 15.76 -10.38
CA PHE A 34 -5.71 16.69 -9.48
C PHE A 34 -5.78 16.14 -8.05
N ILE A 35 -6.17 14.89 -7.89
CA ILE A 35 -6.24 14.28 -6.56
C ILE A 35 -4.83 14.04 -5.99
N SER A 36 -3.86 13.68 -6.82
CA SER A 36 -2.48 13.47 -6.37
C SER A 36 -1.85 14.76 -5.82
N VAL A 37 -2.21 15.92 -6.34
CA VAL A 37 -1.77 17.23 -5.83
C VAL A 37 -2.28 17.52 -4.41
N LEU A 38 -3.34 16.86 -3.97
CA LEU A 38 -3.85 17.01 -2.60
C LEU A 38 -2.97 16.29 -1.55
N TYR A 39 -2.13 15.33 -1.97
CA TYR A 39 -1.28 14.57 -1.04
C TYR A 39 -0.40 15.44 -0.12
N PRO A 40 0.31 16.49 -0.59
CA PRO A 40 1.07 17.38 0.28
C PRO A 40 0.21 18.07 1.36
N LEU A 41 -1.04 18.38 1.07
CA LEU A 41 -1.96 18.96 2.07
C LEU A 41 -2.27 17.92 3.16
N PHE A 42 -2.60 16.69 2.77
CA PHE A 42 -2.80 15.59 3.72
C PHE A 42 -1.55 15.33 4.53
N LEU A 43 -0.36 15.41 3.92
CA LEU A 43 0.92 15.26 4.61
C LEU A 43 1.11 16.35 5.68
N ALA A 44 0.83 17.61 5.35
CA ALA A 44 0.97 18.74 6.29
C ALA A 44 0.09 18.56 7.53
N PHE A 45 -1.16 18.16 7.37
CA PHE A 45 -2.09 17.98 8.49
C PHE A 45 -2.00 16.60 9.16
N GLY A 46 -1.73 15.55 8.39
CA GLY A 46 -1.67 14.17 8.88
C GLY A 46 -0.37 13.84 9.60
N LEU A 47 0.77 14.36 9.13
CA LEU A 47 2.08 14.04 9.69
C LEU A 47 2.20 14.31 11.20
N PRO A 48 1.70 15.43 11.76
CA PRO A 48 1.74 15.65 13.21
C PRO A 48 0.97 14.60 14.02
N LEU A 49 -0.15 14.09 13.47
CA LEU A 49 -0.96 13.07 14.13
C LEU A 49 -0.22 11.72 14.12
N TRP A 50 0.32 11.34 12.98
CA TRP A 50 1.10 10.11 12.82
C TRP A 50 2.40 10.15 13.65
N LYS A 51 3.10 11.29 13.74
CA LYS A 51 4.26 11.45 14.62
C LYS A 51 3.91 11.26 16.10
N ARG A 52 2.74 11.75 16.55
CA ARG A 52 2.27 11.50 17.93
C ARG A 52 2.01 10.03 18.17
N LEU A 53 1.45 9.32 17.20
CA LEU A 53 1.21 7.89 17.31
C LEU A 53 2.53 7.11 17.35
N ILE A 54 3.48 7.44 16.48
CA ILE A 54 4.83 6.86 16.48
C ILE A 54 5.49 7.03 17.86
N GLY A 55 5.44 8.21 18.44
CA GLY A 55 5.99 8.47 19.78
C GLY A 55 5.31 7.70 20.91
N ARG A 56 4.10 7.15 20.68
CA ARG A 56 3.37 6.36 21.69
C ARG A 56 3.55 4.86 21.55
N VAL A 57 3.58 4.36 20.33
CA VAL A 57 3.54 2.92 20.06
C VAL A 57 4.71 2.41 19.23
N GLY A 58 5.62 3.29 18.79
CA GLY A 58 6.76 2.98 17.94
C GLY A 58 6.43 2.89 16.46
N TRP A 59 7.47 2.78 15.65
CA TRP A 59 7.38 2.80 14.18
C TRP A 59 6.67 1.56 13.63
N LEU A 60 7.03 0.38 14.13
CA LEU A 60 6.53 -0.89 13.63
C LEU A 60 5.03 -1.06 13.90
N LYS A 61 4.57 -0.70 15.11
CA LYS A 61 3.15 -0.76 15.45
C LYS A 61 2.36 0.31 14.71
N THR A 62 2.94 1.50 14.50
CA THR A 62 2.30 2.56 13.70
C THR A 62 2.16 2.12 12.24
N PHE A 63 3.17 1.48 11.66
CA PHE A 63 3.08 0.86 10.34
C PHE A 63 1.92 -0.15 10.27
N ALA A 64 1.85 -1.05 11.24
CA ALA A 64 0.80 -2.06 11.31
C ALA A 64 -0.60 -1.44 11.44
N ILE A 65 -0.78 -0.43 12.28
CA ILE A 65 -2.06 0.29 12.43
C ILE A 65 -2.44 0.97 11.11
N SER A 66 -1.50 1.64 10.46
CA SER A 66 -1.73 2.30 9.18
C SER A 66 -2.17 1.31 8.10
N GLU A 67 -1.48 0.18 7.96
CA GLU A 67 -1.85 -0.86 6.99
C GLU A 67 -3.23 -1.47 7.27
N LEU A 68 -3.58 -1.72 8.55
CA LEU A 68 -4.92 -2.18 8.91
C LEU A 68 -6.00 -1.18 8.53
N THR A 69 -5.74 0.13 8.64
CA THR A 69 -6.69 1.15 8.19
C THR A 69 -6.79 1.26 6.67
N LEU A 70 -5.73 0.88 5.95
CA LEU A 70 -5.71 0.83 4.48
C LEU A 70 -6.40 -0.43 3.92
N PHE A 71 -6.43 -1.53 4.65
CA PHE A 71 -7.04 -2.79 4.22
C PHE A 71 -8.46 -2.62 3.65
N PRO A 72 -9.44 -2.02 4.36
CA PRO A 72 -10.77 -1.84 3.82
C PRO A 72 -10.80 -0.93 2.58
N THR A 73 -9.88 0.03 2.47
CA THR A 73 -9.81 0.89 1.28
C THR A 73 -9.36 0.10 0.05
N TYR A 74 -8.42 -0.83 0.18
CA TYR A 74 -8.00 -1.68 -0.93
C TYR A 74 -9.09 -2.68 -1.34
N VAL A 75 -9.82 -3.24 -0.38
CA VAL A 75 -11.00 -4.08 -0.68
C VAL A 75 -12.05 -3.27 -1.44
N MET A 76 -12.42 -2.10 -0.94
CA MET A 76 -13.42 -1.24 -1.57
C MET A 76 -12.99 -0.72 -2.96
N TYR A 77 -11.69 -0.63 -3.20
CA TYR A 77 -11.16 -0.23 -4.50
C TYR A 77 -11.55 -1.18 -5.63
N SER A 78 -11.72 -2.47 -5.33
CA SER A 78 -12.18 -3.46 -6.31
C SER A 78 -13.64 -3.26 -6.75
N PHE A 79 -14.43 -2.49 -6.00
CA PHE A 79 -15.82 -2.14 -6.35
C PHE A 79 -15.95 -0.83 -7.13
N VAL A 80 -14.85 -0.19 -7.51
CA VAL A 80 -14.88 1.02 -8.34
C VAL A 80 -15.32 0.65 -9.75
N THR A 81 -16.32 1.36 -10.25
CA THR A 81 -16.92 1.19 -11.58
C THR A 81 -17.06 2.51 -12.30
N LYS A 82 -17.42 2.48 -13.59
CA LYS A 82 -17.72 3.69 -14.38
C LYS A 82 -18.78 4.59 -13.76
N ASN A 83 -19.71 4.00 -13.01
CA ASN A 83 -20.87 4.74 -12.46
C ASN A 83 -20.59 5.37 -11.09
N ASN A 84 -19.56 4.89 -10.36
CA ASN A 84 -19.33 5.32 -8.99
C ASN A 84 -17.94 5.92 -8.74
N TYR A 85 -17.04 5.95 -9.74
CA TYR A 85 -15.66 6.38 -9.54
C TYR A 85 -15.53 7.83 -9.03
N LEU A 86 -16.43 8.73 -9.42
CA LEU A 86 -16.37 10.13 -9.01
C LEU A 86 -16.43 10.31 -7.50
N TRP A 87 -17.23 9.50 -6.81
CA TRP A 87 -17.34 9.58 -5.36
C TRP A 87 -16.58 8.46 -4.66
N LEU A 88 -16.66 7.20 -5.13
CA LEU A 88 -16.03 6.08 -4.45
C LEU A 88 -14.52 6.13 -4.59
N TRP A 89 -13.99 6.16 -5.83
CA TRP A 89 -12.55 6.22 -6.04
C TRP A 89 -11.94 7.50 -5.46
N PHE A 90 -12.62 8.64 -5.61
CA PHE A 90 -12.20 9.90 -5.01
C PHE A 90 -12.05 9.78 -3.49
N THR A 91 -13.08 9.32 -2.80
CA THR A 91 -13.08 9.17 -1.34
C THR A 91 -11.99 8.19 -0.88
N LEU A 92 -11.90 7.02 -1.53
CA LEU A 92 -10.89 6.02 -1.20
C LEU A 92 -9.48 6.56 -1.41
N ARG A 93 -9.25 7.36 -2.44
CA ARG A 93 -7.93 7.96 -2.70
C ARG A 93 -7.55 8.98 -1.64
N LEU A 94 -8.49 9.79 -1.16
CA LEU A 94 -8.26 10.70 -0.04
C LEU A 94 -7.96 9.93 1.25
N MET A 95 -8.68 8.86 1.53
CA MET A 95 -8.37 7.97 2.66
C MET A 95 -6.96 7.37 2.54
N GLN A 96 -6.57 6.89 1.36
CA GLN A 96 -5.21 6.40 1.11
C GLN A 96 -4.16 7.49 1.32
N HIS A 97 -4.42 8.75 0.93
CA HIS A 97 -3.50 9.85 1.19
C HIS A 97 -3.29 10.05 2.69
N PHE A 98 -4.35 10.04 3.49
CA PHE A 98 -4.25 10.25 4.93
C PHE A 98 -3.62 9.06 5.66
N PHE A 99 -4.17 7.87 5.47
CA PHE A 99 -3.68 6.67 6.17
C PHE A 99 -2.31 6.21 5.65
N GLY A 100 -2.03 6.35 4.37
CA GLY A 100 -0.74 6.01 3.77
C GLY A 100 0.45 6.82 4.30
N ILE A 101 0.22 7.99 4.92
CA ILE A 101 1.29 8.76 5.58
C ILE A 101 1.92 7.94 6.70
N GLY A 102 1.09 7.29 7.53
CA GLY A 102 1.58 6.48 8.64
C GLY A 102 2.46 5.32 8.16
N ALA A 103 2.00 4.59 7.15
CA ALA A 103 2.77 3.50 6.54
C ALA A 103 4.06 4.02 5.89
N GLY A 104 3.98 5.09 5.10
CA GLY A 104 5.13 5.66 4.39
C GLY A 104 6.21 6.19 5.32
N VAL A 105 5.83 7.00 6.32
CA VAL A 105 6.78 7.55 7.29
C VAL A 105 7.39 6.46 8.16
N SER A 106 6.60 5.49 8.63
CA SER A 106 7.10 4.38 9.43
C SER A 106 8.04 3.49 8.61
N ASN A 107 7.66 3.13 7.39
CA ASN A 107 8.48 2.30 6.50
C ASN A 107 9.84 2.96 6.20
N ALA A 108 9.85 4.27 5.91
CA ALA A 108 11.08 5.01 5.63
C ALA A 108 12.02 5.05 6.85
N ASN A 109 11.48 5.11 8.06
CA ASN A 109 12.28 5.22 9.28
C ASN A 109 12.69 3.87 9.88
N MET A 110 11.94 2.80 9.66
CA MET A 110 12.32 1.45 10.10
C MET A 110 13.71 0.99 9.59
N LEU A 111 14.15 1.54 8.46
CA LEU A 111 15.50 1.29 7.97
C LEU A 111 16.57 1.81 8.96
N TYR A 112 16.40 3.03 9.45
CA TYR A 112 17.43 3.73 10.25
C TYR A 112 17.53 3.24 11.70
N ILE A 113 16.47 2.63 12.24
CA ILE A 113 16.41 2.17 13.63
C ILE A 113 17.37 1.00 13.88
N ASN A 114 17.48 0.09 12.93
CA ASN A 114 18.25 -1.16 13.05
C ASN A 114 19.59 -1.11 12.30
N LEU A 115 20.04 0.06 11.88
CA LEU A 115 21.30 0.19 11.16
C LEU A 115 22.50 0.28 12.10
N PRO A 116 23.51 -0.61 11.98
CA PRO A 116 24.79 -0.43 12.64
C PRO A 116 25.43 0.89 12.19
N LYS A 117 25.95 1.69 13.14
CA LYS A 117 26.55 3.00 12.84
C LYS A 117 27.76 2.92 11.91
N GLU A 118 28.46 1.79 11.93
CA GLU A 118 29.72 1.57 11.22
C GLU A 118 29.57 1.28 9.73
N ASP A 119 28.37 0.86 9.27
CA ASP A 119 28.18 0.41 7.87
C ASP A 119 26.83 0.81 7.25
N GLN A 120 26.33 1.97 7.63
CA GLN A 120 24.99 2.46 7.23
C GLN A 120 24.79 2.49 5.72
N THR A 121 25.83 2.85 4.96
CA THR A 121 25.75 2.98 3.50
C THR A 121 25.46 1.63 2.83
N ASN A 122 26.16 0.56 3.24
CA ASN A 122 25.99 -0.77 2.65
C ASN A 122 24.62 -1.36 3.01
N TYR A 123 24.19 -1.22 4.27
CA TYR A 123 22.84 -1.65 4.68
C TYR A 123 21.73 -0.90 3.96
N SER A 124 21.87 0.42 3.79
CA SER A 124 20.91 1.25 3.05
C SER A 124 20.87 0.85 1.57
N ALA A 125 22.02 0.61 0.96
CA ALA A 125 22.10 0.13 -0.42
C ALA A 125 21.46 -1.25 -0.58
N PHE A 126 21.74 -2.19 0.33
CA PHE A 126 21.11 -3.51 0.33
C PHE A 126 19.58 -3.42 0.51
N HIS A 127 19.10 -2.60 1.45
CA HIS A 127 17.66 -2.38 1.64
C HIS A 127 17.00 -1.83 0.38
N THR A 128 17.61 -0.82 -0.26
CA THR A 128 17.12 -0.22 -1.51
C THR A 128 17.07 -1.25 -2.63
N LEU A 129 18.13 -2.05 -2.78
CA LEU A 129 18.18 -3.14 -3.75
C LEU A 129 17.06 -4.16 -3.49
N ALA A 130 16.92 -4.61 -2.25
CA ALA A 130 15.92 -5.60 -1.87
C ALA A 130 14.47 -5.10 -2.11
N THR A 131 14.19 -3.82 -1.81
CA THR A 131 12.87 -3.22 -2.07
C THR A 131 12.60 -3.04 -3.56
N ASN A 132 13.60 -2.64 -4.35
CA ASN A 132 13.45 -2.54 -5.80
C ASN A 132 13.23 -3.92 -6.45
N VAL A 133 13.94 -4.95 -5.99
CA VAL A 133 13.70 -6.34 -6.43
C VAL A 133 12.29 -6.79 -6.05
N ALA A 134 11.82 -6.50 -4.83
CA ALA A 134 10.47 -6.82 -4.40
C ALA A 134 9.41 -6.13 -5.27
N ALA A 135 9.60 -4.84 -5.57
CA ALA A 135 8.70 -4.08 -6.44
C ALA A 135 8.66 -4.67 -7.85
N PHE A 136 9.81 -4.97 -8.43
CA PHE A 136 9.93 -5.59 -9.75
C PHE A 136 9.23 -6.94 -9.81
N LEU A 137 9.50 -7.82 -8.84
CA LEU A 137 8.87 -9.14 -8.75
C LEU A 137 7.34 -9.02 -8.55
N GLY A 138 6.88 -8.06 -7.76
CA GLY A 138 5.45 -7.78 -7.58
C GLY A 138 4.79 -7.39 -8.91
N MET A 139 5.35 -6.43 -9.63
CA MET A 139 4.85 -6.01 -10.95
C MET A 139 4.87 -7.15 -11.97
N MET A 140 5.94 -7.96 -11.99
CA MET A 140 6.00 -9.14 -12.87
C MET A 140 4.94 -10.17 -12.52
N ALA A 141 4.75 -10.46 -11.24
CA ALA A 141 3.72 -11.40 -10.79
C ALA A 141 2.31 -10.93 -11.20
N GLY A 142 2.01 -9.63 -11.01
CA GLY A 142 0.73 -9.05 -11.42
C GLY A 142 0.53 -9.08 -12.93
N THR A 143 1.53 -8.68 -13.71
CA THR A 143 1.45 -8.71 -15.19
C THR A 143 1.35 -10.14 -15.72
N GLY A 144 2.12 -11.06 -15.15
CA GLY A 144 2.07 -12.48 -15.48
C GLY A 144 0.70 -13.10 -15.18
N PHE A 145 0.09 -12.74 -14.05
CA PHE A 145 -1.27 -13.17 -13.71
C PHE A 145 -2.29 -12.69 -14.74
N ILE A 146 -2.23 -11.41 -15.14
CA ILE A 146 -3.15 -10.88 -16.16
C ILE A 146 -2.95 -11.57 -17.51
N ALA A 147 -1.70 -11.84 -17.90
CA ALA A 147 -1.39 -12.53 -19.13
C ALA A 147 -1.87 -13.99 -19.11
N ALA A 148 -1.80 -14.67 -17.98
CA ALA A 148 -2.26 -16.03 -17.80
C ALA A 148 -3.80 -16.15 -17.73
N PHE A 149 -4.48 -15.10 -17.25
CA PHE A 149 -5.94 -15.09 -17.04
C PHE A 149 -6.57 -13.84 -17.66
N PRO A 150 -6.48 -13.64 -18.99
CA PRO A 150 -6.95 -12.41 -19.64
C PRO A 150 -8.47 -12.22 -19.51
N ASP A 151 -9.24 -13.31 -19.58
CA ASP A 151 -10.70 -13.29 -19.56
C ASP A 151 -11.28 -13.65 -18.18
N LEU A 152 -10.49 -13.51 -17.11
CA LEU A 152 -10.96 -13.82 -15.77
C LEU A 152 -12.14 -12.93 -15.39
N ALA A 153 -13.28 -13.53 -15.12
CA ALA A 153 -14.49 -12.90 -14.63
C ALA A 153 -15.05 -13.72 -13.45
N LEU A 154 -14.88 -13.19 -12.24
CA LEU A 154 -15.41 -13.80 -11.03
C LEU A 154 -16.69 -13.08 -10.61
N ARG A 155 -17.79 -13.81 -10.45
CA ARG A 155 -19.06 -13.25 -9.96
C ARG A 155 -19.22 -13.51 -8.48
N LEU A 156 -19.13 -12.45 -7.68
CA LEU A 156 -19.34 -12.48 -6.24
C LEU A 156 -20.32 -11.36 -5.85
N LEU A 157 -21.28 -11.65 -4.99
CA LEU A 157 -22.26 -10.69 -4.47
C LEU A 157 -22.98 -9.88 -5.56
N GLY A 158 -23.26 -10.50 -6.72
CA GLY A 158 -23.90 -9.84 -7.85
C GLY A 158 -23.01 -8.89 -8.66
N THR A 159 -21.72 -8.79 -8.32
CA THR A 159 -20.71 -7.98 -9.03
C THR A 159 -19.75 -8.91 -9.77
N GLU A 160 -19.36 -8.51 -10.96
CA GLU A 160 -18.35 -9.19 -11.74
C GLU A 160 -17.01 -8.52 -11.57
N PHE A 161 -16.01 -9.29 -11.12
CA PHE A 161 -14.65 -8.84 -10.85
C PHE A 161 -13.71 -9.37 -11.93
N THR A 162 -12.93 -8.48 -12.49
CA THR A 162 -11.91 -8.79 -13.49
C THR A 162 -10.57 -9.16 -12.83
N ASN A 163 -9.63 -9.62 -13.64
CA ASN A 163 -8.28 -9.97 -13.22
C ASN A 163 -7.58 -8.84 -12.42
N VAL A 164 -7.71 -7.58 -12.85
CA VAL A 164 -7.09 -6.43 -12.15
C VAL A 164 -7.69 -6.24 -10.75
N GLN A 165 -9.01 -6.40 -10.62
CA GLN A 165 -9.68 -6.28 -9.32
C GLN A 165 -9.28 -7.40 -8.36
N VAL A 166 -9.00 -8.60 -8.86
CA VAL A 166 -8.45 -9.70 -8.05
C VAL A 166 -7.04 -9.37 -7.54
N LEU A 167 -6.20 -8.69 -8.33
CA LEU A 167 -4.89 -8.24 -7.86
C LEU A 167 -4.97 -7.22 -6.70
N LEU A 168 -6.02 -6.41 -6.65
CA LEU A 168 -6.27 -5.53 -5.50
C LEU A 168 -6.56 -6.32 -4.22
N TRP A 169 -7.14 -7.52 -4.32
CA TRP A 169 -7.32 -8.40 -3.14
C TRP A 169 -6.00 -8.96 -2.63
N VAL A 170 -5.02 -9.18 -3.50
CA VAL A 170 -3.65 -9.55 -3.07
C VAL A 170 -3.03 -8.42 -2.26
N GLN A 171 -3.17 -7.17 -2.71
CA GLN A 171 -2.72 -5.99 -1.95
C GLN A 171 -3.46 -5.87 -0.61
N ALA A 172 -4.78 -6.02 -0.62
CA ALA A 172 -5.59 -6.01 0.60
C ALA A 172 -5.17 -7.12 1.57
N ALA A 173 -4.93 -8.35 1.08
CA ALA A 173 -4.45 -9.45 1.90
C ALA A 173 -3.09 -9.13 2.55
N GLY A 174 -2.16 -8.49 1.81
CA GLY A 174 -0.89 -8.01 2.36
C GLY A 174 -1.10 -7.01 3.49
N SER A 175 -1.97 -6.01 3.27
CA SER A 175 -2.31 -4.99 4.28
C SER A 175 -3.08 -5.51 5.50
N LEU A 176 -3.63 -6.72 5.43
CA LEU A 176 -4.22 -7.40 6.57
C LEU A 176 -3.22 -8.33 7.27
N LEU A 177 -2.56 -9.19 6.51
CA LEU A 177 -1.74 -10.27 7.07
C LEU A 177 -0.45 -9.76 7.71
N LEU A 178 0.20 -8.74 7.12
CA LEU A 178 1.44 -8.17 7.68
C LEU A 178 1.22 -7.53 9.05
N PRO A 179 0.21 -6.67 9.27
CA PRO A 179 -0.12 -6.17 10.60
C PRO A 179 -0.45 -7.26 11.62
N LEU A 180 -1.24 -8.26 11.23
CA LEU A 180 -1.57 -9.38 12.12
C LEU A 180 -0.33 -10.14 12.52
N PHE A 181 0.61 -10.36 11.59
CA PHE A 181 1.91 -10.96 11.89
C PHE A 181 2.70 -10.10 12.90
N ILE A 182 2.78 -8.79 12.67
CA ILE A 182 3.48 -7.86 13.56
C ILE A 182 2.88 -7.92 14.96
N PHE A 183 1.58 -7.80 15.11
CA PHE A 183 0.93 -7.83 16.42
C PHE A 183 1.05 -9.16 17.13
N LYS A 184 1.07 -10.28 16.40
CA LYS A 184 1.17 -11.61 16.98
C LYS A 184 2.60 -11.98 17.41
N PHE A 185 3.60 -11.66 16.58
CA PHE A 185 4.97 -12.14 16.75
C PHE A 185 5.93 -11.08 17.30
N LEU A 186 5.57 -9.81 17.22
CA LEU A 186 6.38 -8.69 17.68
C LEU A 186 5.64 -7.77 18.68
N PRO A 187 4.79 -8.32 19.59
CA PRO A 187 3.98 -7.50 20.50
C PRO A 187 4.80 -6.75 21.53
N HIS A 188 6.02 -7.24 21.84
CA HIS A 188 6.87 -6.75 22.93
C HIS A 188 7.87 -5.69 22.51
N ILE A 189 7.99 -5.38 21.20
CA ILE A 189 8.87 -4.30 20.76
C ILE A 189 8.29 -2.98 21.23
N THR A 190 9.05 -2.27 22.06
CA THR A 190 8.71 -0.94 22.59
C THR A 190 9.31 0.16 21.73
N PRO A 191 8.83 1.41 21.83
CA PRO A 191 9.43 2.55 21.11
C PRO A 191 10.92 2.77 21.43
N ASP A 192 11.35 2.38 22.63
CA ASP A 192 12.74 2.53 23.09
C ASP A 192 13.68 1.43 22.52
N GLU A 193 13.12 0.35 22.01
CA GLU A 193 13.82 -0.78 21.40
C GLU A 193 13.85 -0.69 19.86
N GLU A 194 13.06 0.22 19.30
CA GLU A 194 13.06 0.59 17.88
C GLU A 194 14.01 1.76 17.66
#